data_599b55fea028bbde2d6e53578a6333f4
#
_entry.id   599b55fea028bbde2d6e53578a6333f4
#
_cell.length_a   1.000
_cell.length_b   1.000
_cell.length_c   1.000
_cell.angle_alpha   90.00
_cell.angle_beta   90.00
_cell.angle_gamma   90.00
#
_symmetry.space_group_name_H-M   'P 1'
#
loop_
_entity.id
_entity.type
_entity.pdbx_description
1 polymer ?
#
loop_
_entity_poly.entity_id
_entity_poly.type
_entity_poly.pdbx_seq_one_letter_code
_entity_poly.pdbx_strand_id
1 'polypeptide(L)'
;MAEDLKNVDMVCELVDARIPRSSRNPDLDRLCRGKRRMLVLNRADQADSEATAKWAAYYRAQGYTVMEADSQKGGFLKQFTNCARRTCEDLIRRQEAKGQVGRSIRIMIMGIPNVGKSSFINRLLGKKAAVAADKPGVTRGKQWFSLPGGFDFMDTPGMLWPKIDTDEMGYMLAFTGTIRDEILDLEDLACRLIVQLETSAPDAVVKRYGITAVDREHPYDTLTEMAKKRGFLAGRNEYDTLRMARTLLDEFRAGKLGRITLELPPEV
;
A
#
# COMPACT_ATOMS: atom_id res chain seq x y z
N MET A 1 -3.09 20.52 4.77
CA MET A 1 -2.15 19.93 3.77
C MET A 1 -1.31 20.99 3.06
N ALA A 2 -1.87 21.98 2.36
CA ALA A 2 -1.06 22.98 1.64
C ALA A 2 -0.11 23.79 2.57
N GLU A 3 -0.54 24.10 3.79
CA GLU A 3 0.31 24.74 4.80
C GLU A 3 1.43 23.82 5.29
N ASP A 4 1.15 22.55 5.45
CA ASP A 4 2.14 21.57 5.94
C ASP A 4 3.23 21.32 4.92
N LEU A 5 2.86 21.29 3.63
CA LEU A 5 3.80 21.17 2.54
C LEU A 5 4.82 22.31 2.50
N LYS A 6 4.48 23.52 2.99
CA LYS A 6 5.43 24.62 3.09
C LYS A 6 6.57 24.32 4.07
N ASN A 7 6.30 23.53 5.11
CA ASN A 7 7.19 23.27 6.22
C ASN A 7 8.05 22.00 6.04
N VAL A 8 7.93 21.31 4.91
CA VAL A 8 8.69 20.09 4.62
C VAL A 8 9.57 20.25 3.39
N ASP A 9 10.70 19.57 3.43
CA ASP A 9 11.71 19.57 2.36
C ASP A 9 11.44 18.49 1.32
N MET A 10 10.81 17.39 1.74
CA MET A 10 10.51 16.22 0.92
C MET A 10 9.16 15.61 1.29
N VAL A 11 8.49 15.01 0.30
CA VAL A 11 7.30 14.17 0.48
C VAL A 11 7.65 12.72 0.19
N CYS A 12 7.32 11.85 1.13
CA CYS A 12 7.41 10.39 1.01
C CYS A 12 5.99 9.84 0.81
N GLU A 13 5.68 9.40 -0.39
CA GLU A 13 4.40 8.81 -0.75
C GLU A 13 4.46 7.29 -0.59
N LEU A 14 3.61 6.71 0.25
CA LEU A 14 3.45 5.26 0.37
C LEU A 14 2.33 4.79 -0.55
N VAL A 15 2.63 3.80 -1.37
CA VAL A 15 1.67 3.09 -2.22
C VAL A 15 1.71 1.59 -1.90
N ASP A 16 0.61 0.89 -2.12
CA ASP A 16 0.55 -0.57 -1.94
C ASP A 16 1.15 -1.27 -3.16
N ALA A 17 2.19 -2.06 -2.97
CA ALA A 17 2.89 -2.75 -4.05
C ALA A 17 2.00 -3.78 -4.80
N ARG A 18 0.85 -4.13 -4.26
CA ARG A 18 -0.14 -5.01 -4.90
C ARG A 18 -0.99 -4.27 -5.93
N ILE A 19 -1.17 -2.95 -5.74
CA ILE A 19 -1.96 -2.04 -6.59
C ILE A 19 -1.24 -0.68 -6.74
N PRO A 20 -0.04 -0.63 -7.33
CA PRO A 20 0.84 0.54 -7.27
C PRO A 20 0.28 1.79 -7.95
N ARG A 21 -0.53 1.63 -9.02
CA ARG A 21 -1.19 2.75 -9.70
C ARG A 21 -2.40 3.24 -8.90
N SER A 22 -3.32 2.33 -8.57
CA SER A 22 -4.58 2.68 -7.91
C SER A 22 -4.41 3.17 -6.47
N SER A 23 -3.30 2.83 -5.81
CA SER A 23 -2.98 3.32 -4.45
C SER A 23 -2.24 4.67 -4.42
N ARG A 24 -1.89 5.26 -5.58
CA ARG A 24 -1.37 6.61 -5.66
C ARG A 24 -2.49 7.64 -5.59
N ASN A 25 -2.25 8.72 -4.86
CA ASN A 25 -3.16 9.86 -4.86
C ASN A 25 -2.81 10.81 -6.04
N PRO A 26 -3.68 10.93 -7.06
CA PRO A 26 -3.39 11.74 -8.25
C PRO A 26 -3.22 13.22 -7.93
N ASP A 27 -3.87 13.73 -6.87
CA ASP A 27 -3.74 15.12 -6.44
C ASP A 27 -2.33 15.47 -5.95
N LEU A 28 -1.54 14.48 -5.51
CA LEU A 28 -0.19 14.73 -4.99
C LEU A 28 0.76 15.28 -6.06
N ASP A 29 0.58 14.93 -7.32
CA ASP A 29 1.41 15.46 -8.41
C ASP A 29 1.24 16.97 -8.56
N ARG A 30 0.02 17.47 -8.36
CA ARG A 30 -0.28 18.89 -8.37
C ARG A 30 0.13 19.58 -7.07
N LEU A 31 -0.22 18.99 -5.91
CA LEU A 31 0.00 19.59 -4.60
C LEU A 31 1.48 19.65 -4.20
N CYS A 32 2.26 18.67 -4.64
CA CYS A 32 3.70 18.56 -4.33
C CYS A 32 4.60 19.11 -5.44
N ARG A 33 4.06 19.93 -6.36
CA ARG A 33 4.86 20.53 -7.42
C ARG A 33 6.02 21.35 -6.82
N GLY A 34 7.24 21.07 -7.29
CA GLY A 34 8.46 21.71 -6.79
C GLY A 34 9.02 21.11 -5.48
N LYS A 35 8.37 20.10 -4.89
CA LYS A 35 8.91 19.35 -3.76
C LYS A 35 9.67 18.12 -4.24
N ARG A 36 10.70 17.73 -3.49
CA ARG A 36 11.39 16.46 -3.67
C ARG A 36 10.45 15.34 -3.30
N ARG A 37 10.43 14.28 -4.10
CA ARG A 37 9.48 13.18 -3.91
C ARG A 37 10.19 11.84 -3.90
N MET A 38 9.87 11.07 -2.88
CA MET A 38 10.25 9.68 -2.74
C MET A 38 8.97 8.84 -2.74
N LEU A 39 8.98 7.73 -3.46
CA LEU A 39 7.87 6.78 -3.51
C LEU A 39 8.30 5.48 -2.83
N VAL A 40 7.44 4.95 -1.98
CA VAL A 40 7.66 3.68 -1.29
C VAL A 40 6.62 2.68 -1.75
N LEU A 41 7.05 1.62 -2.42
CA LEU A 41 6.25 0.43 -2.71
C LEU A 41 6.16 -0.40 -1.43
N ASN A 42 5.14 -0.13 -0.61
CA ASN A 42 4.94 -0.80 0.66
C ASN A 42 4.29 -2.17 0.47
N ARG A 43 4.44 -3.08 1.42
CA ARG A 43 3.99 -4.48 1.33
C ARG A 43 4.62 -5.27 0.16
N ALA A 44 5.85 -4.93 -0.22
CA ALA A 44 6.57 -5.64 -1.28
C ALA A 44 6.78 -7.14 -0.98
N ASP A 45 6.69 -7.54 0.29
CA ASP A 45 6.67 -8.94 0.74
C ASP A 45 5.37 -9.70 0.38
N GLN A 46 4.27 -8.99 0.12
CA GLN A 46 2.97 -9.54 -0.29
C GLN A 46 2.70 -9.38 -1.78
N ALA A 47 3.53 -8.63 -2.50
CA ALA A 47 3.41 -8.37 -3.92
C ALA A 47 4.32 -9.28 -4.76
N ASP A 48 3.98 -9.49 -6.03
CA ASP A 48 4.85 -10.19 -6.96
C ASP A 48 6.16 -9.42 -7.14
N SER A 49 7.29 -10.15 -7.10
CA SER A 49 8.62 -9.52 -7.12
C SER A 49 8.99 -8.94 -8.48
N GLU A 50 8.60 -9.59 -9.56
CA GLU A 50 8.89 -9.12 -10.92
C GLU A 50 8.03 -7.90 -11.25
N ALA A 51 6.74 -7.95 -10.95
CA ALA A 51 5.84 -6.81 -11.10
C ALA A 51 6.29 -5.62 -10.23
N THR A 52 6.73 -5.87 -8.99
CA THR A 52 7.27 -4.82 -8.10
C THR A 52 8.52 -4.18 -8.70
N ALA A 53 9.44 -4.97 -9.27
CA ALA A 53 10.63 -4.45 -9.94
C ALA A 53 10.29 -3.62 -11.19
N LYS A 54 9.32 -4.06 -12.00
CA LYS A 54 8.81 -3.31 -13.16
C LYS A 54 8.21 -1.97 -12.74
N TRP A 55 7.39 -1.95 -11.70
CA TRP A 55 6.82 -0.73 -11.14
C TRP A 55 7.90 0.21 -10.58
N ALA A 56 8.90 -0.34 -9.90
CA ALA A 56 10.00 0.47 -9.39
C ALA A 56 10.80 1.11 -10.53
N ALA A 57 11.05 0.39 -11.62
CA ALA A 57 11.70 0.92 -12.83
C ALA A 57 10.85 2.02 -13.49
N TYR A 58 9.54 1.79 -13.66
CA TYR A 58 8.59 2.74 -14.21
C TYR A 58 8.59 4.09 -13.45
N TYR A 59 8.50 4.04 -12.12
CA TYR A 59 8.51 5.27 -11.33
C TYR A 59 9.89 5.94 -11.29
N ARG A 60 10.99 5.18 -11.33
CA ARG A 60 12.34 5.75 -11.45
C ARG A 60 12.51 6.50 -12.78
N ALA A 61 11.97 5.98 -13.87
CA ALA A 61 11.97 6.66 -15.19
C ALA A 61 11.21 7.99 -15.16
N GLN A 62 10.22 8.13 -14.27
CA GLN A 62 9.48 9.37 -14.02
C GLN A 62 10.21 10.33 -13.04
N GLY A 63 11.43 10.00 -12.61
CA GLY A 63 12.24 10.86 -11.76
C GLY A 63 12.02 10.68 -10.24
N TYR A 64 11.28 9.64 -9.81
CA TYR A 64 11.13 9.35 -8.39
C TYR A 64 12.32 8.55 -7.84
N THR A 65 12.73 8.85 -6.60
CA THR A 65 13.49 7.88 -5.83
C THR A 65 12.52 6.83 -5.29
N VAL A 66 12.74 5.56 -5.63
CA VAL A 66 11.84 4.47 -5.26
C VAL A 66 12.49 3.54 -4.24
N MET A 67 11.77 3.27 -3.14
CA MET A 67 12.10 2.26 -2.14
C MET A 67 11.08 1.13 -2.20
N GLU A 68 11.55 -0.11 -2.28
CA GLU A 68 10.74 -1.31 -2.10
C GLU A 68 10.77 -1.70 -0.62
N ALA A 69 9.64 -1.56 0.06
CA ALA A 69 9.51 -1.79 1.49
C ALA A 69 9.00 -3.21 1.77
N ASP A 70 9.93 -4.09 2.09
CA ASP A 70 9.67 -5.48 2.46
C ASP A 70 9.70 -5.61 3.99
N SER A 71 8.56 -6.04 4.58
CA SER A 71 8.42 -6.16 6.03
C SER A 71 9.28 -7.29 6.62
N GLN A 72 9.73 -8.22 5.82
CA GLN A 72 10.54 -9.37 6.24
C GLN A 72 12.05 -9.07 6.26
N LYS A 73 12.51 -8.07 5.49
CA LYS A 73 13.93 -7.75 5.36
C LYS A 73 14.44 -6.86 6.47
N GLY A 74 15.66 -7.13 6.95
CA GLY A 74 16.39 -6.27 7.87
C GLY A 74 16.91 -4.99 7.21
N GLY A 75 17.49 -4.07 8.03
CA GLY A 75 18.12 -2.86 7.51
C GLY A 75 17.16 -1.78 7.00
N PHE A 76 15.89 -1.87 7.35
CA PHE A 76 14.81 -1.01 6.87
C PHE A 76 15.09 0.50 7.07
N LEU A 77 15.51 0.89 8.27
CA LEU A 77 15.87 2.28 8.58
C LEU A 77 17.02 2.78 7.70
N LYS A 78 18.08 1.96 7.53
CA LYS A 78 19.23 2.30 6.68
C LYS A 78 18.81 2.46 5.22
N GLN A 79 17.93 1.58 4.72
CA GLN A 79 17.39 1.67 3.36
C GLN A 79 16.62 2.99 3.18
N PHE A 80 15.71 3.30 4.11
CA PHE A 80 14.92 4.52 4.07
C PHE A 80 15.81 5.77 4.09
N THR A 81 16.76 5.87 5.05
CA THR A 81 17.64 7.03 5.18
C THR A 81 18.55 7.21 3.96
N ASN A 82 19.01 6.13 3.34
CA ASN A 82 19.79 6.20 2.09
C ASN A 82 18.92 6.73 0.93
N CYS A 83 17.70 6.25 0.77
CA CYS A 83 16.78 6.77 -0.25
C CYS A 83 16.43 8.24 -0.01
N ALA A 84 16.15 8.63 1.25
CA ALA A 84 15.86 10.01 1.61
C ALA A 84 17.07 10.95 1.33
N ARG A 85 18.29 10.50 1.62
CA ARG A 85 19.52 11.27 1.28
C ARG A 85 19.67 11.47 -0.22
N ARG A 86 19.49 10.42 -1.02
CA ARG A 86 19.52 10.53 -2.50
C ARG A 86 18.48 11.51 -3.01
N THR A 87 17.27 11.46 -2.47
CA THR A 87 16.18 12.37 -2.85
C THR A 87 16.49 13.83 -2.51
N CYS A 88 17.25 14.08 -1.45
CA CYS A 88 17.57 15.41 -0.94
C CYS A 88 19.04 15.81 -1.18
N GLU A 89 19.77 15.13 -2.04
CA GLU A 89 21.21 15.33 -2.23
C GLU A 89 21.57 16.77 -2.60
N ASP A 90 20.81 17.37 -3.51
CA ASP A 90 21.02 18.77 -3.92
C ASP A 90 20.75 19.77 -2.77
N LEU A 91 19.78 19.46 -1.89
CA LEU A 91 19.49 20.27 -0.72
C LEU A 91 20.62 20.17 0.31
N ILE A 92 21.08 18.95 0.59
CA ILE A 92 22.17 18.70 1.53
C ILE A 92 23.43 19.46 1.09
N ARG A 93 23.83 19.33 -0.17
CA ARG A 93 24.98 20.04 -0.73
C ARG A 93 24.84 21.58 -0.61
N ARG A 94 23.65 22.13 -0.83
CA ARG A 94 23.37 23.57 -0.68
C ARG A 94 23.43 24.03 0.79
N GLN A 95 23.01 23.19 1.72
CA GLN A 95 23.08 23.49 3.16
C GLN A 95 24.57 23.49 3.64
N GLU A 96 25.33 22.48 3.23
CA GLU A 96 26.77 22.37 3.53
C GLU A 96 27.54 23.57 2.98
N ALA A 97 27.30 23.98 1.73
CA ALA A 97 27.92 25.14 1.11
C ALA A 97 27.59 26.47 1.83
N LYS A 98 26.49 26.55 2.57
CA LYS A 98 26.07 27.69 3.38
C LYS A 98 26.52 27.59 4.85
N GLY A 99 27.31 26.58 5.21
CA GLY A 99 27.73 26.34 6.60
C GLY A 99 26.63 25.89 7.52
N GLN A 100 25.44 25.52 7.00
CA GLN A 100 24.29 25.03 7.77
C GLN A 100 24.42 23.53 8.04
N VAL A 101 25.53 23.13 8.67
CA VAL A 101 25.78 21.73 9.00
C VAL A 101 24.84 21.29 10.12
N GLY A 102 24.16 20.16 9.95
CA GLY A 102 23.29 19.55 10.99
C GLY A 102 21.82 19.96 10.97
N ARG A 103 21.37 20.74 9.99
CA ARG A 103 19.94 21.01 9.82
C ARG A 103 19.22 19.73 9.37
N SER A 104 18.23 19.30 10.15
CA SER A 104 17.40 18.14 9.81
C SER A 104 16.58 18.37 8.55
N ILE A 105 16.49 17.32 7.72
CA ILE A 105 15.60 17.28 6.56
C ILE A 105 14.20 16.89 7.03
N ARG A 106 13.23 17.73 6.73
CA ARG A 106 11.83 17.52 7.11
C ARG A 106 11.09 16.76 6.05
N ILE A 107 10.52 15.60 6.44
CA ILE A 107 9.83 14.67 5.55
C ILE A 107 8.36 14.59 5.94
N MET A 108 7.45 14.73 4.98
CA MET A 108 6.04 14.41 5.17
C MET A 108 5.78 13.00 4.62
N ILE A 109 5.25 12.11 5.48
CA ILE A 109 4.86 10.76 5.05
C ILE A 109 3.35 10.78 4.74
N MET A 110 3.02 10.41 3.51
CA MET A 110 1.65 10.43 2.98
C MET A 110 1.29 9.06 2.40
N GLY A 111 0.00 8.78 2.34
CA GLY A 111 -0.54 7.56 1.72
C GLY A 111 -2.02 7.44 1.98
N ILE A 112 -2.67 6.59 1.20
CA ILE A 112 -4.09 6.27 1.35
C ILE A 112 -4.35 5.52 2.68
N PRO A 113 -5.60 5.47 3.15
CA PRO A 113 -5.97 4.62 4.28
C PRO A 113 -5.54 3.16 4.04
N ASN A 114 -5.17 2.47 5.09
CA ASN A 114 -4.79 1.04 5.10
C ASN A 114 -3.60 0.64 4.21
N VAL A 115 -2.88 1.58 3.59
CA VAL A 115 -1.63 1.32 2.85
C VAL A 115 -0.50 0.77 3.74
N GLY A 116 -0.70 0.76 5.06
CA GLY A 116 0.29 0.30 6.04
C GLY A 116 1.18 1.42 6.59
N LYS A 117 0.75 2.68 6.49
CA LYS A 117 1.53 3.86 6.92
C LYS A 117 1.97 3.78 8.38
N SER A 118 1.07 3.47 9.31
CA SER A 118 1.40 3.34 10.74
C SER A 118 2.41 2.22 11.01
N SER A 119 2.27 1.08 10.36
CA SER A 119 3.25 -0.02 10.46
C SER A 119 4.61 0.37 9.90
N PHE A 120 4.64 1.11 8.79
CA PHE A 120 5.85 1.65 8.18
C PHE A 120 6.56 2.61 9.14
N ILE A 121 5.84 3.57 9.73
CA ILE A 121 6.35 4.53 10.69
C ILE A 121 6.87 3.84 11.94
N ASN A 122 6.09 2.93 12.54
CA ASN A 122 6.50 2.16 13.71
C ASN A 122 7.80 1.39 13.45
N ARG A 123 7.98 0.90 12.23
CA ARG A 123 9.20 0.21 11.84
C ARG A 123 10.39 1.15 11.69
N LEU A 124 10.19 2.37 11.17
CA LEU A 124 11.24 3.39 11.15
C LEU A 124 11.69 3.80 12.54
N LEU A 125 10.75 3.94 13.47
CA LEU A 125 11.00 4.35 14.85
C LEU A 125 11.62 3.23 15.70
N GLY A 126 11.45 1.96 15.32
CA GLY A 126 11.89 0.80 16.07
C GLY A 126 11.08 0.57 17.35
N LYS A 127 11.39 -0.51 18.08
CA LYS A 127 10.62 -0.97 19.25
C LYS A 127 10.49 0.05 20.39
N LYS A 128 11.36 1.04 20.51
CA LYS A 128 11.36 2.03 21.61
C LYS A 128 10.29 3.11 21.47
N ALA A 129 9.81 3.40 20.27
CA ALA A 129 8.81 4.44 20.04
C ALA A 129 7.37 3.90 19.88
N ALA A 130 7.22 2.59 19.66
CA ALA A 130 5.90 1.94 19.58
C ALA A 130 5.08 2.05 20.87
N VAL A 131 5.73 2.34 22.03
CA VAL A 131 5.07 2.52 23.31
C VAL A 131 4.37 3.90 23.43
N ALA A 132 4.78 4.89 22.62
CA ALA A 132 4.19 6.23 22.65
C ALA A 132 3.02 6.43 21.66
N ALA A 133 2.88 5.54 20.69
CA ALA A 133 1.82 5.56 19.68
C ALA A 133 0.76 4.49 19.98
N ASP A 134 0.03 4.66 21.09
CA ASP A 134 -1.06 3.77 21.47
C ASP A 134 -2.19 3.83 20.45
N LYS A 135 -2.40 2.72 19.77
CA LYS A 135 -3.42 2.25 18.82
C LYS A 135 -3.07 2.39 17.34
N PRO A 136 -2.87 1.26 16.63
CA PRO A 136 -2.78 1.23 15.18
C PRO A 136 -4.08 1.76 14.54
N GLY A 137 -3.95 2.67 13.59
CA GLY A 137 -5.07 3.10 12.73
C GLY A 137 -5.74 4.42 13.09
N VAL A 138 -5.36 5.14 14.16
CA VAL A 138 -5.97 6.43 14.53
C VAL A 138 -4.90 7.49 14.81
N THR A 139 -4.35 8.08 13.76
CA THR A 139 -3.55 9.31 13.91
C THR A 139 -4.49 10.49 14.14
N ARG A 140 -4.61 10.95 15.37
CA ARG A 140 -5.51 12.06 15.79
C ARG A 140 -4.93 13.46 15.58
N GLY A 141 -3.70 13.58 15.03
CA GLY A 141 -3.04 14.89 14.87
C GLY A 141 -1.68 14.75 14.20
N LYS A 142 -1.08 15.89 13.87
CA LYS A 142 0.26 15.96 13.28
C LYS A 142 1.32 15.74 14.35
N GLN A 143 2.16 14.75 14.18
CA GLN A 143 3.26 14.47 15.11
C GLN A 143 4.59 14.46 14.35
N TRP A 144 5.61 15.10 14.92
CA TRP A 144 6.97 15.09 14.43
C TRP A 144 7.80 14.03 15.16
N PHE A 145 8.57 13.28 14.41
CA PHE A 145 9.47 12.26 14.92
C PHE A 145 10.85 12.44 14.30
N SER A 146 11.90 12.38 15.14
CA SER A 146 13.26 12.46 14.67
C SER A 146 13.85 11.08 14.42
N LEU A 147 14.53 10.93 13.29
CA LEU A 147 15.28 9.74 12.94
C LEU A 147 16.78 9.98 12.99
N PRO A 148 17.58 8.94 13.28
CA PRO A 148 19.02 9.01 13.15
C PRO A 148 19.45 9.48 11.76
N GLY A 149 20.49 10.33 11.71
CA GLY A 149 21.06 10.79 10.45
C GLY A 149 20.50 12.12 9.95
N GLY A 150 19.79 12.89 10.80
CA GLY A 150 19.34 14.24 10.49
C GLY A 150 18.05 14.29 9.68
N PHE A 151 17.11 13.43 9.99
CA PHE A 151 15.78 13.43 9.39
C PHE A 151 14.70 13.60 10.45
N ASP A 152 13.77 14.53 10.20
CA ASP A 152 12.54 14.65 10.95
C ASP A 152 11.37 14.33 10.02
N PHE A 153 10.46 13.46 10.44
CA PHE A 153 9.30 13.19 9.65
C PHE A 153 8.00 13.52 10.38
N MET A 154 7.02 13.92 9.61
CA MET A 154 5.67 14.20 10.08
C MET A 154 4.72 13.10 9.61
N ASP A 155 4.05 12.47 10.57
CA ASP A 155 2.93 11.58 10.26
C ASP A 155 1.69 12.39 9.92
N THR A 156 1.02 12.00 8.85
CA THR A 156 -0.25 12.59 8.44
C THR A 156 -1.35 11.53 8.43
N PRO A 157 -2.61 11.88 8.74
CA PRO A 157 -3.73 10.97 8.53
C PRO A 157 -3.73 10.42 7.10
N GLY A 158 -4.12 9.16 6.93
CA GLY A 158 -4.33 8.59 5.60
C GLY A 158 -5.40 9.39 4.85
N MET A 159 -5.12 9.73 3.60
CA MET A 159 -6.01 10.56 2.80
C MET A 159 -6.38 9.83 1.51
N LEU A 160 -7.66 9.59 1.36
CA LEU A 160 -8.27 9.22 0.09
C LEU A 160 -8.77 10.50 -0.58
N TRP A 161 -8.60 10.60 -1.90
CA TRP A 161 -9.15 11.73 -2.66
C TRP A 161 -10.67 11.61 -2.79
N PRO A 162 -11.38 12.74 -2.94
CA PRO A 162 -12.85 12.76 -2.85
C PRO A 162 -13.57 12.01 -3.96
N LYS A 163 -12.95 11.85 -5.12
CA LYS A 163 -13.55 11.22 -6.29
C LYS A 163 -12.61 10.16 -6.85
N ILE A 164 -13.06 8.91 -6.85
CA ILE A 164 -12.39 7.80 -7.52
C ILE A 164 -12.71 7.91 -9.02
N ASP A 165 -11.69 7.90 -9.87
CA ASP A 165 -11.83 8.23 -11.28
C ASP A 165 -12.55 7.14 -12.09
N THR A 166 -12.36 5.89 -11.72
CA THR A 166 -12.97 4.73 -12.40
C THR A 166 -13.43 3.67 -11.41
N ASP A 167 -14.44 2.88 -11.81
CA ASP A 167 -14.91 1.75 -11.03
C ASP A 167 -13.80 0.73 -10.80
N GLU A 168 -12.95 0.49 -11.80
CA GLU A 168 -11.80 -0.42 -11.69
C GLU A 168 -10.86 0.00 -10.54
N MET A 169 -10.50 1.27 -10.48
CA MET A 169 -9.70 1.81 -9.36
C MET A 169 -10.44 1.63 -8.02
N GLY A 170 -11.75 1.82 -8.01
CA GLY A 170 -12.59 1.59 -6.84
C GLY A 170 -12.48 0.16 -6.33
N TYR A 171 -12.56 -0.83 -7.23
CA TYR A 171 -12.40 -2.24 -6.87
C TYR A 171 -11.00 -2.56 -6.35
N MET A 172 -9.94 -2.05 -6.99
CA MET A 172 -8.55 -2.25 -6.51
C MET A 172 -8.38 -1.73 -5.08
N LEU A 173 -8.92 -0.55 -4.78
CA LEU A 173 -8.90 0.03 -3.44
C LEU A 173 -9.75 -0.78 -2.44
N ALA A 174 -10.89 -1.32 -2.87
CA ALA A 174 -11.75 -2.16 -2.05
C ALA A 174 -11.08 -3.51 -1.72
N PHE A 175 -10.46 -4.17 -2.70
CA PHE A 175 -9.72 -5.43 -2.50
C PHE A 175 -8.66 -5.30 -1.41
N THR A 176 -7.97 -4.18 -1.33
CA THR A 176 -6.92 -3.94 -0.33
C THR A 176 -7.44 -3.37 1.00
N GLY A 177 -8.76 -3.17 1.12
CA GLY A 177 -9.39 -2.66 2.34
C GLY A 177 -9.21 -1.15 2.56
N THR A 178 -8.87 -0.40 1.51
CA THR A 178 -8.81 1.07 1.57
C THR A 178 -10.21 1.67 1.69
N ILE A 179 -11.19 1.07 1.02
CA ILE A 179 -12.62 1.34 1.16
C ILE A 179 -13.18 0.42 2.25
N ARG A 180 -14.08 0.94 3.08
CA ARG A 180 -14.67 0.19 4.19
C ARG A 180 -15.64 -0.86 3.69
N ASP A 181 -15.58 -2.05 4.25
CA ASP A 181 -16.42 -3.19 3.86
C ASP A 181 -17.90 -2.97 4.12
N GLU A 182 -18.26 -2.13 5.11
CA GLU A 182 -19.66 -1.89 5.50
C GLU A 182 -20.50 -1.19 4.42
N ILE A 183 -19.86 -0.57 3.45
CA ILE A 183 -20.55 0.13 2.35
C ILE A 183 -20.54 -0.65 1.04
N LEU A 184 -20.01 -1.88 1.05
CA LEU A 184 -19.79 -2.70 -0.15
C LEU A 184 -20.64 -3.97 -0.09
N ASP A 185 -21.07 -4.43 -1.26
CA ASP A 185 -21.50 -5.81 -1.43
C ASP A 185 -20.26 -6.71 -1.46
N LEU A 186 -20.05 -7.46 -0.39
CA LEU A 186 -18.84 -8.27 -0.24
C LEU A 186 -18.85 -9.52 -1.13
N GLU A 187 -20.00 -10.03 -1.49
CA GLU A 187 -20.12 -11.18 -2.39
C GLU A 187 -19.80 -10.76 -3.84
N ASP A 188 -20.33 -9.62 -4.31
CA ASP A 188 -19.95 -9.05 -5.60
C ASP A 188 -18.45 -8.72 -5.64
N LEU A 189 -17.94 -8.07 -4.58
CA LEU A 189 -16.52 -7.75 -4.47
C LEU A 189 -15.64 -8.99 -4.52
N ALA A 190 -16.02 -10.06 -3.82
CA ALA A 190 -15.29 -11.32 -3.83
C ALA A 190 -15.31 -12.00 -5.21
N CYS A 191 -16.45 -11.99 -5.89
CA CYS A 191 -16.58 -12.49 -7.26
C CYS A 191 -15.66 -11.75 -8.23
N ARG A 192 -15.59 -10.42 -8.14
CA ARG A 192 -14.67 -9.60 -8.94
C ARG A 192 -13.21 -9.89 -8.59
N LEU A 193 -12.89 -10.09 -7.31
CA LEU A 193 -11.54 -10.46 -6.90
C LEU A 193 -11.14 -11.83 -7.44
N ILE A 194 -12.03 -12.82 -7.47
CA ILE A 194 -11.80 -14.14 -8.06
C ILE A 194 -11.39 -14.00 -9.54
N VAL A 195 -12.16 -13.24 -10.32
CA VAL A 195 -11.87 -12.99 -11.74
C VAL A 195 -10.54 -12.26 -11.94
N GLN A 196 -10.27 -11.25 -11.08
CA GLN A 196 -9.01 -10.50 -11.13
C GLN A 196 -7.81 -11.37 -10.79
N LEU A 197 -7.94 -12.24 -9.78
CA LEU A 197 -6.88 -13.18 -9.38
C LEU A 197 -6.58 -14.21 -10.46
N GLU A 198 -7.60 -14.70 -11.16
CA GLU A 198 -7.39 -15.63 -12.28
C GLU A 198 -6.55 -15.02 -13.40
N THR A 199 -6.64 -13.70 -13.60
CA THR A 199 -5.83 -12.97 -14.56
C THR A 199 -4.42 -12.66 -14.05
N SER A 200 -4.32 -12.21 -12.78
CA SER A 200 -3.05 -11.70 -12.23
C SER A 200 -2.17 -12.77 -11.60
N ALA A 201 -2.77 -13.85 -11.11
CA ALA A 201 -2.10 -14.95 -10.43
C ALA A 201 -2.87 -16.27 -10.67
N PRO A 202 -2.81 -16.80 -11.90
CA PRO A 202 -3.50 -18.05 -12.26
C PRO A 202 -3.22 -19.14 -11.22
N ASP A 203 -4.23 -19.96 -10.94
CA ASP A 203 -4.20 -21.04 -9.93
C ASP A 203 -4.12 -20.60 -8.45
N ALA A 204 -3.95 -19.33 -8.12
CA ALA A 204 -3.85 -18.92 -6.71
C ALA A 204 -5.09 -19.32 -5.90
N VAL A 205 -6.28 -19.08 -6.45
CA VAL A 205 -7.57 -19.47 -5.85
C VAL A 205 -7.71 -20.98 -5.82
N VAL A 206 -7.43 -21.66 -6.93
CA VAL A 206 -7.49 -23.13 -7.06
C VAL A 206 -6.64 -23.82 -6.01
N LYS A 207 -5.36 -23.43 -5.93
CA LYS A 207 -4.40 -24.00 -4.97
C LYS A 207 -4.79 -23.71 -3.51
N ARG A 208 -5.29 -22.51 -3.23
CA ARG A 208 -5.62 -22.10 -1.85
C ARG A 208 -6.86 -22.79 -1.31
N TYR A 209 -7.89 -22.97 -2.15
CA TYR A 209 -9.19 -23.48 -1.71
C TYR A 209 -9.47 -24.94 -2.12
N GLY A 210 -8.60 -25.53 -2.95
CA GLY A 210 -8.73 -26.90 -3.40
C GLY A 210 -9.93 -27.13 -4.32
N ILE A 211 -10.30 -26.10 -5.09
CA ILE A 211 -11.31 -26.21 -6.15
C ILE A 211 -10.67 -26.69 -7.46
N THR A 212 -11.49 -27.09 -8.44
CA THR A 212 -10.99 -27.66 -9.69
C THR A 212 -10.56 -26.58 -10.69
N ALA A 213 -11.36 -25.52 -10.81
CA ALA A 213 -11.15 -24.40 -11.73
C ALA A 213 -11.92 -23.18 -11.25
N VAL A 214 -11.59 -22.02 -11.80
CA VAL A 214 -12.35 -20.78 -11.62
C VAL A 214 -13.29 -20.60 -12.80
N ASP A 215 -14.58 -20.45 -12.54
CA ASP A 215 -15.56 -20.03 -13.55
C ASP A 215 -15.58 -18.49 -13.63
N ARG A 216 -15.06 -17.96 -14.73
CA ARG A 216 -14.98 -16.50 -14.95
C ARG A 216 -16.31 -15.88 -15.37
N GLU A 217 -17.21 -16.67 -15.97
CA GLU A 217 -18.53 -16.22 -16.40
C GLU A 217 -19.52 -16.23 -15.23
N HIS A 218 -19.37 -17.22 -14.33
CA HIS A 218 -20.20 -17.38 -13.14
C HIS A 218 -19.35 -17.43 -11.85
N PRO A 219 -18.66 -16.35 -11.48
CA PRO A 219 -17.72 -16.35 -10.34
C PRO A 219 -18.40 -16.63 -8.99
N TYR A 220 -19.73 -16.44 -8.89
CA TYR A 220 -20.50 -16.80 -7.72
C TYR A 220 -20.57 -18.32 -7.51
N ASP A 221 -20.58 -19.12 -8.56
CA ASP A 221 -20.49 -20.57 -8.46
C ASP A 221 -19.13 -21.01 -7.91
N THR A 222 -18.06 -20.35 -8.37
CA THR A 222 -16.73 -20.53 -7.78
C THR A 222 -16.71 -20.19 -6.28
N LEU A 223 -17.29 -19.05 -5.88
CA LEU A 223 -17.39 -18.65 -4.48
C LEU A 223 -18.17 -19.69 -3.65
N THR A 224 -19.24 -20.23 -4.21
CA THR A 224 -20.06 -21.29 -3.59
C THR A 224 -19.27 -22.59 -3.44
N GLU A 225 -18.50 -23.01 -4.46
CA GLU A 225 -17.62 -24.19 -4.37
C GLU A 225 -16.53 -23.99 -3.30
N MET A 226 -15.94 -22.80 -3.21
CA MET A 226 -14.99 -22.47 -2.15
C MET A 226 -15.63 -22.58 -0.76
N ALA A 227 -16.84 -22.06 -0.56
CA ALA A 227 -17.59 -22.18 0.69
C ALA A 227 -17.85 -23.65 1.05
N LYS A 228 -18.21 -24.48 0.06
CA LYS A 228 -18.38 -25.92 0.22
C LYS A 228 -17.10 -26.61 0.65
N LYS A 229 -15.97 -26.33 0.00
CA LYS A 229 -14.65 -26.89 0.34
C LYS A 229 -14.19 -26.52 1.75
N ARG A 230 -14.58 -25.34 2.24
CA ARG A 230 -14.30 -24.86 3.60
C ARG A 230 -15.30 -25.35 4.64
N GLY A 231 -16.39 -26.02 4.22
CA GLY A 231 -17.46 -26.48 5.12
C GLY A 231 -18.24 -25.31 5.74
N PHE A 232 -18.36 -24.18 5.05
CA PHE A 232 -19.12 -23.02 5.53
C PHE A 232 -20.60 -23.23 5.19
N LEU A 233 -21.42 -23.50 6.21
CA LEU A 233 -22.87 -23.74 6.07
C LEU A 233 -23.65 -22.59 6.71
N ALA A 234 -24.65 -22.09 5.99
CA ALA A 234 -25.58 -21.05 6.46
C ALA A 234 -26.85 -21.61 7.11
N GLY A 235 -27.04 -22.95 7.09
CA GLY A 235 -28.21 -23.66 7.53
C GLY A 235 -29.05 -24.19 6.34
N ARG A 236 -29.95 -25.11 6.59
CA ARG A 236 -30.86 -25.72 5.57
C ARG A 236 -30.16 -26.23 4.29
N ASN A 237 -28.93 -26.76 4.39
CA ASN A 237 -28.09 -27.21 3.27
C ASN A 237 -27.60 -26.11 2.31
N GLU A 238 -27.65 -24.84 2.70
CA GLU A 238 -27.06 -23.74 1.93
C GLU A 238 -25.65 -23.45 2.40
N TYR A 239 -24.79 -23.00 1.47
CA TYR A 239 -23.43 -22.60 1.80
C TYR A 239 -23.37 -21.11 2.15
N ASP A 240 -22.58 -20.77 3.16
CA ASP A 240 -22.36 -19.39 3.62
C ASP A 240 -21.33 -18.69 2.71
N THR A 241 -21.82 -18.20 1.59
CA THR A 241 -21.04 -17.47 0.59
C THR A 241 -20.56 -16.11 1.10
N LEU A 242 -21.33 -15.43 1.96
CA LEU A 242 -20.92 -14.18 2.58
C LEU A 242 -19.71 -14.38 3.52
N ARG A 243 -19.71 -15.45 4.31
CA ARG A 243 -18.57 -15.82 5.15
C ARG A 243 -17.36 -16.16 4.28
N MET A 244 -17.57 -16.82 3.14
CA MET A 244 -16.49 -17.15 2.21
C MET A 244 -15.92 -15.88 1.55
N ALA A 245 -16.78 -14.96 1.15
CA ALA A 245 -16.37 -13.67 0.57
C ALA A 245 -15.47 -12.89 1.54
N ARG A 246 -15.89 -12.74 2.79
CA ARG A 246 -15.06 -12.12 3.85
C ARG A 246 -13.72 -12.85 4.02
N THR A 247 -13.75 -14.17 4.05
CA THR A 247 -12.54 -14.99 4.20
C THR A 247 -11.57 -14.78 3.05
N LEU A 248 -12.06 -14.76 1.80
CA LEU A 248 -11.24 -14.51 0.60
C LEU A 248 -10.57 -13.13 0.66
N LEU A 249 -11.35 -12.09 0.94
CA LEU A 249 -10.86 -10.71 1.05
C LEU A 249 -9.79 -10.58 2.16
N ASP A 250 -10.06 -11.15 3.33
CA ASP A 250 -9.13 -11.13 4.45
C ASP A 250 -7.83 -11.91 4.15
N GLU A 251 -7.94 -13.06 3.50
CA GLU A 251 -6.78 -13.87 3.11
C GLU A 251 -5.95 -13.18 2.03
N PHE A 252 -6.56 -12.50 1.07
CA PHE A 252 -5.87 -11.66 0.10
C PHE A 252 -5.15 -10.49 0.78
N ARG A 253 -5.84 -9.77 1.65
CA ARG A 253 -5.29 -8.63 2.41
C ARG A 253 -4.12 -9.03 3.31
N ALA A 254 -4.17 -10.25 3.84
CA ALA A 254 -3.12 -10.83 4.68
C ALA A 254 -1.98 -11.49 3.89
N GLY A 255 -2.03 -11.54 2.55
CA GLY A 255 -1.02 -12.17 1.70
C GLY A 255 -1.03 -13.71 1.74
N LYS A 256 -2.11 -14.34 2.21
CA LYS A 256 -2.20 -15.81 2.34
C LYS A 256 -2.43 -16.54 1.02
N LEU A 257 -2.80 -15.82 -0.04
CA LEU A 257 -2.95 -16.37 -1.39
C LEU A 257 -1.61 -16.44 -2.16
N GLY A 258 -0.56 -15.86 -1.59
CA GLY A 258 0.74 -15.73 -2.23
C GLY A 258 1.13 -14.28 -2.46
N ARG A 259 2.24 -14.09 -3.19
CA ARG A 259 2.72 -12.76 -3.57
C ARG A 259 2.06 -12.36 -4.88
N ILE A 260 1.13 -11.41 -4.81
CA ILE A 260 0.26 -11.06 -5.94
C ILE A 260 0.25 -9.56 -6.15
N THR A 261 0.41 -9.14 -7.41
CA THR A 261 0.22 -7.76 -7.85
C THR A 261 -0.89 -7.75 -8.89
N LEU A 262 -1.92 -6.93 -8.68
CA LEU A 262 -3.12 -6.90 -9.52
C LEU A 262 -2.99 -5.95 -10.72
N GLU A 263 -1.96 -5.12 -10.73
CA GLU A 263 -1.72 -4.10 -11.76
C GLU A 263 -0.31 -4.22 -12.34
N LEU A 264 -0.18 -4.07 -13.64
CA LEU A 264 1.12 -3.94 -14.31
C LEU A 264 1.34 -2.48 -14.75
N PRO A 265 2.60 -2.00 -14.79
CA PRO A 265 2.87 -0.69 -15.35
C PRO A 265 2.51 -0.66 -16.85
N PRO A 266 2.14 0.52 -17.38
CA PRO A 266 1.98 0.68 -18.83
C PRO A 266 3.25 0.23 -19.56
N GLU A 267 3.08 -0.40 -20.71
CA GLU A 267 4.21 -0.70 -21.61
C GLU A 267 4.84 0.63 -22.05
N VAL A 268 6.16 0.74 -21.92
CA VAL A 268 6.93 1.95 -22.26
C VAL A 268 7.40 1.86 -23.70
#